data_36fefb0b8ba37c1d340821092b51cf40
#
_entry.id   36fefb0b8ba37c1d340821092b51cf40
#
_cell.length_a   1.000
_cell.length_b   1.000
_cell.length_c   1.000
_cell.angle_alpha   90.00
_cell.angle_beta   90.00
_cell.angle_gamma   90.00
#
_symmetry.space_group_name_H-M   'P 1'
#
loop_
_entity.id
_entity.type
_entity.pdbx_description
1 polymer ?
#
loop_
_entity_poly.entity_id
_entity_poly.type
_entity_poly.pdbx_seq_one_letter_code
_entity_poly.pdbx_strand_id
1 'polypeptide(L)'
;MDTTTSLDGLVCADCEATHDPAATPRRCPDCGGVLRASYDAAAAAVTRESLAGARFDGLARFSDLLPFTADSLVTAGEGATPLVPAPEFAAELGVGAVYVKDEGANPTGTTADRGTALAVTAARDHGAEKVALPTTGDAGQSAAAYAARADLDSEAFVPTRSTFVAKAMTNVHGGDMSVVEGRYPDAVDAFEGAMSDDDNADWHSLAPFDTPYRHEGAKTLLFEVLEQLDWAVPDAVVHPTGHGLGVVGSHLATDQMQEAGLVDDAPALHVAQPEHCAPVVAADDAGDDNTEVWERPDTLIGALEVPDPAGGALALDAVRDTGGWAVGASDDDALEAAVQLNAEGIEASATGGVGAAAARELAADGHLGSDDTVVLVNPVAGTKENDVLRSHLMRKGV
;
A
#
# COMPACT_ATOMS: atom_id res chain seq x y z
N MET A 1 9.86 -12.52 -19.75
CA MET A 1 8.72 -11.87 -19.08
C MET A 1 7.43 -12.26 -19.77
N ASP A 2 6.55 -12.96 -19.09
CA ASP A 2 5.22 -13.29 -19.63
C ASP A 2 4.23 -12.20 -19.23
N THR A 3 4.26 -11.10 -20.01
CA THR A 3 3.37 -9.95 -19.79
C THR A 3 2.00 -10.17 -20.40
N THR A 4 0.99 -9.48 -19.90
CA THR A 4 -0.35 -9.48 -20.48
C THR A 4 -0.37 -8.74 -21.81
N THR A 5 -1.33 -9.07 -22.68
CA THR A 5 -1.48 -8.42 -23.99
C THR A 5 -1.99 -6.98 -23.88
N SER A 6 -2.51 -6.60 -22.71
CA SER A 6 -2.96 -5.24 -22.41
C SER A 6 -1.83 -4.31 -21.99
N LEU A 7 -0.67 -4.83 -21.60
CA LEU A 7 0.47 -3.99 -21.20
C LEU A 7 1.15 -3.39 -22.44
N ASP A 8 1.09 -2.08 -22.60
CA ASP A 8 1.76 -1.33 -23.66
C ASP A 8 3.23 -1.04 -23.36
N GLY A 9 3.57 -0.83 -22.08
CA GLY A 9 4.91 -0.44 -21.67
C GLY A 9 4.94 0.24 -20.29
N LEU A 10 6.02 0.96 -20.04
CA LEU A 10 6.15 1.82 -18.85
C LEU A 10 6.15 3.27 -19.30
N VAL A 11 5.49 4.15 -18.53
CA VAL A 11 5.44 5.59 -18.74
C VAL A 11 5.93 6.32 -17.49
N CYS A 12 6.74 7.35 -17.69
CA CYS A 12 7.18 8.20 -16.58
C CYS A 12 6.06 9.17 -16.15
N ALA A 13 5.80 9.25 -14.85
CA ALA A 13 4.80 10.17 -14.30
C ALA A 13 5.17 11.64 -14.48
N ASP A 14 6.49 11.97 -14.56
CA ASP A 14 6.94 13.38 -14.59
C ASP A 14 7.18 13.89 -16.01
N CYS A 15 7.80 13.07 -16.89
CA CYS A 15 8.22 13.51 -18.23
C CYS A 15 7.53 12.79 -19.39
N GLU A 16 6.60 11.87 -19.10
CA GLU A 16 5.82 11.08 -20.05
C GLU A 16 6.65 10.21 -21.02
N ALA A 17 7.97 10.08 -20.78
CA ALA A 17 8.81 9.20 -21.57
C ALA A 17 8.39 7.74 -21.40
N THR A 18 8.40 6.98 -22.50
CA THR A 18 7.99 5.57 -22.53
C THR A 18 9.20 4.64 -22.54
N HIS A 19 9.11 3.53 -21.80
CA HIS A 19 10.20 2.57 -21.62
C HIS A 19 9.71 1.14 -21.77
N ASP A 20 10.61 0.26 -22.21
CA ASP A 20 10.34 -1.17 -22.30
C ASP A 20 10.37 -1.80 -20.89
N PRO A 21 9.32 -2.53 -20.48
CA PRO A 21 9.32 -3.27 -19.22
C PRO A 21 10.48 -4.25 -19.06
N ALA A 22 10.98 -4.82 -20.16
CA ALA A 22 12.10 -5.75 -20.15
C ALA A 22 13.46 -5.09 -19.85
N ALA A 23 13.54 -3.75 -19.90
CA ALA A 23 14.78 -3.01 -19.64
C ALA A 23 15.11 -2.83 -18.15
N THR A 24 14.23 -3.25 -17.24
CA THR A 24 14.40 -3.21 -15.76
C THR A 24 14.79 -1.85 -15.12
N PRO A 25 14.24 -0.72 -15.55
CA PRO A 25 14.63 0.53 -14.93
C PRO A 25 14.06 0.64 -13.50
N ARG A 26 14.89 1.04 -12.54
CA ARG A 26 14.43 1.39 -11.19
C ARG A 26 13.55 2.65 -11.20
N ARG A 27 13.95 3.62 -12.02
CA ARG A 27 13.29 4.92 -12.21
C ARG A 27 13.42 5.31 -13.67
N CYS A 28 12.74 6.37 -14.07
CA CYS A 28 12.88 6.89 -15.42
C CYS A 28 14.35 7.25 -15.74
N PRO A 29 14.98 6.63 -16.75
CA PRO A 29 16.36 6.94 -17.11
C PRO A 29 16.58 8.38 -17.57
N ASP A 30 15.52 9.05 -18.06
CA ASP A 30 15.61 10.40 -18.63
C ASP A 30 15.55 11.49 -17.56
N CYS A 31 14.75 11.31 -16.49
CA CYS A 31 14.54 12.36 -15.48
C CYS A 31 14.57 11.88 -14.02
N GLY A 32 14.66 10.57 -13.76
CA GLY A 32 14.62 10.01 -12.43
C GLY A 32 13.21 9.87 -11.82
N GLY A 33 12.16 10.20 -12.57
CA GLY A 33 10.77 10.14 -12.14
C GLY A 33 10.24 8.73 -11.93
N VAL A 34 9.08 8.61 -11.29
CA VAL A 34 8.40 7.33 -11.04
C VAL A 34 7.84 6.77 -12.34
N LEU A 35 8.04 5.47 -12.56
CA LEU A 35 7.46 4.75 -13.70
C LEU A 35 6.12 4.13 -13.29
N ARG A 36 5.15 4.15 -14.21
CA ARG A 36 3.84 3.48 -14.12
C ARG A 36 3.68 2.54 -15.31
N ALA A 37 2.94 1.45 -15.13
CA ALA A 37 2.55 0.63 -16.28
C ALA A 37 1.47 1.34 -17.09
N SER A 38 1.57 1.24 -18.41
CA SER A 38 0.59 1.74 -19.37
C SER A 38 -0.14 0.58 -20.03
N TYR A 39 -1.44 0.72 -20.23
CA TYR A 39 -2.30 -0.34 -20.74
C TYR A 39 -3.15 0.11 -21.91
N ASP A 40 -3.37 -0.82 -22.86
CA ASP A 40 -4.44 -0.70 -23.86
C ASP A 40 -5.75 -1.26 -23.26
N ALA A 41 -6.63 -0.38 -22.84
CA ALA A 41 -7.92 -0.75 -22.25
C ALA A 41 -8.78 -1.60 -23.20
N ALA A 42 -8.65 -1.41 -24.53
CA ALA A 42 -9.39 -2.21 -25.51
C ALA A 42 -8.83 -3.64 -25.62
N ALA A 43 -7.53 -3.84 -25.38
CA ALA A 43 -6.91 -5.15 -25.37
C ALA A 43 -7.24 -5.96 -24.11
N ALA A 44 -7.47 -5.28 -22.98
CA ALA A 44 -7.84 -5.94 -21.72
C ALA A 44 -9.19 -6.66 -21.83
N ALA A 45 -10.15 -6.15 -22.62
CA ALA A 45 -11.48 -6.73 -22.88
C ALA A 45 -12.24 -7.18 -21.61
N VAL A 46 -11.97 -6.53 -20.45
CA VAL A 46 -12.50 -6.89 -19.13
C VAL A 46 -13.92 -6.31 -18.97
N THR A 47 -14.83 -7.11 -18.43
CA THR A 47 -16.19 -6.71 -18.10
C THR A 47 -16.57 -7.16 -16.69
N ARG A 48 -17.55 -6.54 -16.07
CA ARG A 48 -18.08 -6.99 -14.76
C ARG A 48 -18.50 -8.47 -14.81
N GLU A 49 -19.09 -8.91 -15.93
CA GLU A 49 -19.52 -10.29 -16.13
C GLU A 49 -18.33 -11.25 -16.23
N SER A 50 -17.26 -10.89 -16.95
CA SER A 50 -16.04 -11.70 -17.04
C SER A 50 -15.36 -11.86 -15.68
N LEU A 51 -15.27 -10.80 -14.88
CA LEU A 51 -14.72 -10.84 -13.53
C LEU A 51 -15.58 -11.67 -12.58
N ALA A 52 -16.91 -11.54 -12.63
CA ALA A 52 -17.83 -12.34 -11.82
C ALA A 52 -17.77 -13.84 -12.16
N GLY A 53 -17.47 -14.18 -13.41
CA GLY A 53 -17.28 -15.55 -13.87
C GLY A 53 -15.90 -16.12 -13.58
N ALA A 54 -14.92 -15.28 -13.20
CA ALA A 54 -13.56 -15.69 -12.92
C ALA A 54 -13.48 -16.47 -11.60
N ARG A 55 -12.61 -17.47 -11.57
CA ARG A 55 -12.30 -18.19 -10.34
C ARG A 55 -11.62 -17.21 -9.36
N PHE A 56 -12.04 -17.30 -8.10
CA PHE A 56 -11.49 -16.44 -7.05
C PHE A 56 -10.13 -16.96 -6.55
N ASP A 57 -9.06 -16.55 -7.21
CA ASP A 57 -7.68 -16.93 -6.91
C ASP A 57 -6.83 -15.69 -6.50
N GLY A 58 -7.31 -14.93 -5.53
CA GLY A 58 -6.62 -13.73 -5.05
C GLY A 58 -6.50 -12.64 -6.14
N LEU A 59 -5.38 -11.93 -6.18
CA LEU A 59 -5.16 -10.86 -7.17
C LEU A 59 -4.99 -11.39 -8.60
N ALA A 60 -4.62 -12.66 -8.79
CA ALA A 60 -4.39 -13.24 -10.11
C ALA A 60 -5.63 -13.19 -11.03
N ARG A 61 -6.84 -13.12 -10.45
CA ARG A 61 -8.10 -12.94 -11.21
C ARG A 61 -8.18 -11.62 -11.98
N PHE A 62 -7.40 -10.62 -11.59
CA PHE A 62 -7.30 -9.33 -12.25
C PHE A 62 -6.11 -9.25 -13.22
N SER A 63 -5.48 -10.39 -13.56
CA SER A 63 -4.26 -10.41 -14.38
C SER A 63 -4.38 -9.63 -15.69
N ASP A 64 -5.57 -9.60 -16.33
CA ASP A 64 -5.79 -8.83 -17.57
C ASP A 64 -5.69 -7.31 -17.36
N LEU A 65 -5.74 -6.84 -16.10
CA LEU A 65 -5.56 -5.45 -15.68
C LEU A 65 -4.18 -5.20 -15.02
N LEU A 66 -3.31 -6.21 -15.02
CA LEU A 66 -2.00 -6.21 -14.37
C LEU A 66 -0.89 -6.49 -15.40
N PRO A 67 0.39 -6.22 -15.05
CA PRO A 67 1.49 -6.39 -16.00
C PRO A 67 1.75 -7.85 -16.42
N PHE A 68 1.40 -8.82 -15.56
CA PHE A 68 1.77 -10.22 -15.74
C PHE A 68 0.55 -11.13 -15.90
N THR A 69 0.70 -12.20 -16.68
CA THR A 69 -0.33 -13.23 -16.81
C THR A 69 -0.51 -14.00 -15.48
N ALA A 70 -1.71 -14.50 -15.21
CA ALA A 70 -1.99 -15.25 -13.99
C ALA A 70 -1.03 -16.43 -13.76
N ASP A 71 -0.66 -17.15 -14.82
CA ASP A 71 0.22 -18.32 -14.75
C ASP A 71 1.69 -17.96 -14.45
N SER A 72 2.09 -16.72 -14.74
CA SER A 72 3.45 -16.24 -14.49
C SER A 72 3.66 -15.62 -13.12
N LEU A 73 2.59 -15.32 -12.39
CA LEU A 73 2.67 -14.65 -11.08
C LEU A 73 3.35 -15.53 -10.02
N VAL A 74 4.27 -14.93 -9.28
CA VAL A 74 4.74 -15.45 -8.00
C VAL A 74 3.68 -15.11 -6.96
N THR A 75 2.86 -16.08 -6.59
CA THR A 75 1.72 -15.86 -5.69
C THR A 75 1.73 -16.76 -4.48
N ALA A 76 1.23 -16.27 -3.34
CA ALA A 76 0.90 -17.02 -2.15
C ALA A 76 -0.63 -17.04 -1.90
N GLY A 77 -1.42 -16.50 -2.85
CA GLY A 77 -2.86 -16.34 -2.74
C GLY A 77 -3.26 -15.01 -2.08
N GLU A 78 -2.42 -13.99 -2.22
CA GLU A 78 -2.70 -12.61 -1.76
C GLU A 78 -3.90 -12.01 -2.47
N GLY A 79 -4.54 -11.06 -1.80
CA GLY A 79 -5.84 -10.52 -2.22
C GLY A 79 -7.00 -11.34 -1.69
N ALA A 80 -8.19 -11.13 -2.24
CA ALA A 80 -9.42 -11.74 -1.74
C ALA A 80 -9.69 -11.42 -0.27
N THR A 81 -9.18 -10.31 0.20
CA THR A 81 -9.30 -9.91 1.60
C THR A 81 -10.70 -9.47 1.94
N PRO A 82 -11.17 -9.67 3.18
CA PRO A 82 -12.51 -9.29 3.59
C PRO A 82 -12.78 -7.79 3.49
N LEU A 83 -14.01 -7.44 3.13
CA LEU A 83 -14.61 -6.12 3.32
C LEU A 83 -15.65 -6.25 4.44
N VAL A 84 -15.29 -5.83 5.65
CA VAL A 84 -16.05 -6.11 6.87
C VAL A 84 -16.89 -4.89 7.26
N PRO A 85 -18.21 -4.99 7.43
CA PRO A 85 -19.02 -3.86 7.88
C PRO A 85 -18.73 -3.51 9.34
N ALA A 86 -18.64 -2.19 9.64
CA ALA A 86 -18.46 -1.63 10.98
C ALA A 86 -19.63 -0.71 11.35
N PRO A 87 -20.80 -1.28 11.70
CA PRO A 87 -22.03 -0.51 11.87
C PRO A 87 -22.02 0.41 13.10
N GLU A 88 -21.33 0.05 14.19
CA GLU A 88 -21.22 0.91 15.37
C GLU A 88 -20.33 2.12 15.07
N PHE A 89 -19.24 1.89 14.32
CA PHE A 89 -18.36 2.95 13.87
C PHE A 89 -19.06 3.89 12.88
N ALA A 90 -19.89 3.34 11.95
CA ALA A 90 -20.72 4.14 11.04
C ALA A 90 -21.70 5.05 11.80
N ALA A 91 -22.36 4.49 12.81
CA ALA A 91 -23.29 5.25 13.65
C ALA A 91 -22.59 6.37 14.45
N GLU A 92 -21.35 6.15 14.90
CA GLU A 92 -20.52 7.16 15.56
C GLU A 92 -20.14 8.30 14.62
N LEU A 93 -19.69 7.97 13.39
CA LEU A 93 -19.36 8.97 12.37
C LEU A 93 -20.60 9.71 11.86
N GLY A 94 -21.78 9.13 11.99
CA GLY A 94 -23.03 9.67 11.47
C GLY A 94 -23.13 9.54 9.93
N VAL A 95 -22.51 8.52 9.34
CA VAL A 95 -22.52 8.21 7.91
C VAL A 95 -23.44 7.04 7.59
N GLY A 96 -23.72 6.80 6.31
CA GLY A 96 -24.59 5.73 5.84
C GLY A 96 -24.06 4.33 6.10
N ALA A 97 -22.77 4.10 5.81
CA ALA A 97 -22.09 2.84 6.04
C ALA A 97 -20.58 3.03 6.24
N VAL A 98 -19.97 2.19 7.06
CA VAL A 98 -18.50 2.02 7.14
C VAL A 98 -18.16 0.57 6.89
N TYR A 99 -17.16 0.35 6.05
CA TYR A 99 -16.55 -0.95 5.83
C TYR A 99 -15.05 -0.87 6.12
N VAL A 100 -14.49 -1.94 6.64
CA VAL A 100 -13.04 -2.10 6.81
C VAL A 100 -12.53 -3.10 5.77
N LYS A 101 -11.65 -2.66 4.89
CA LYS A 101 -10.90 -3.53 3.99
C LYS A 101 -9.73 -4.12 4.78
N ASP A 102 -9.87 -5.38 5.19
CA ASP A 102 -8.94 -6.03 6.10
C ASP A 102 -7.78 -6.70 5.34
N GLU A 103 -6.73 -5.93 5.08
CA GLU A 103 -5.50 -6.40 4.45
C GLU A 103 -4.62 -7.24 5.40
N GLY A 104 -4.96 -7.28 6.68
CA GLY A 104 -4.36 -8.21 7.64
C GLY A 104 -4.64 -9.68 7.32
N ALA A 105 -5.63 -9.96 6.47
CA ALA A 105 -5.96 -11.31 6.00
C ALA A 105 -5.06 -11.81 4.85
N ASN A 106 -4.15 -11.00 4.32
CA ASN A 106 -3.16 -11.43 3.32
C ASN A 106 -2.20 -12.50 3.89
N PRO A 107 -1.52 -13.30 3.04
CA PRO A 107 -0.68 -14.43 3.46
C PRO A 107 0.38 -14.11 4.50
N THR A 108 1.02 -12.94 4.43
CA THR A 108 1.97 -12.51 5.48
C THR A 108 1.39 -11.46 6.42
N GLY A 109 0.08 -11.22 6.36
CA GLY A 109 -0.64 -10.31 7.24
C GLY A 109 -0.41 -8.85 6.95
N THR A 110 -0.21 -8.47 5.70
CA THR A 110 0.03 -7.08 5.29
C THR A 110 -0.40 -6.81 3.86
N THR A 111 -0.87 -5.59 3.60
CA THR A 111 -1.16 -5.09 2.24
C THR A 111 0.05 -5.14 1.31
N ALA A 112 1.27 -5.17 1.85
CA ALA A 112 2.50 -5.25 1.06
C ALA A 112 2.54 -6.48 0.14
N ASP A 113 1.87 -7.58 0.50
CA ASP A 113 1.84 -8.81 -0.28
C ASP A 113 1.38 -8.60 -1.71
N ARG A 114 0.39 -7.74 -1.93
CA ARG A 114 -0.14 -7.42 -3.27
C ARG A 114 0.95 -6.88 -4.20
N GLY A 115 1.68 -5.87 -3.74
CA GLY A 115 2.75 -5.25 -4.52
C GLY A 115 3.99 -6.13 -4.60
N THR A 116 4.29 -6.88 -3.54
CA THR A 116 5.46 -7.77 -3.48
C THR A 116 5.33 -8.93 -4.48
N ALA A 117 4.14 -9.50 -4.64
CA ALA A 117 3.88 -10.56 -5.62
C ALA A 117 4.31 -10.14 -7.04
N LEU A 118 3.88 -8.96 -7.49
CA LEU A 118 4.23 -8.44 -8.80
C LEU A 118 5.71 -8.04 -8.91
N ALA A 119 6.25 -7.38 -7.87
CA ALA A 119 7.64 -6.95 -7.89
C ALA A 119 8.63 -8.11 -7.87
N VAL A 120 8.33 -9.20 -7.14
CA VAL A 120 9.15 -10.42 -7.16
C VAL A 120 8.97 -11.19 -8.47
N THR A 121 7.78 -11.19 -9.07
CA THR A 121 7.57 -11.73 -10.42
C THR A 121 8.47 -11.03 -11.43
N ALA A 122 8.51 -9.68 -11.40
CA ALA A 122 9.41 -8.90 -12.24
C ALA A 122 10.87 -9.23 -11.99
N ALA A 123 11.31 -9.27 -10.73
CA ALA A 123 12.69 -9.58 -10.36
C ALA A 123 13.14 -10.94 -10.91
N ARG A 124 12.33 -11.99 -10.73
CA ARG A 124 12.59 -13.33 -11.26
C ARG A 124 12.73 -13.29 -12.78
N ASP A 125 11.80 -12.66 -13.48
CA ASP A 125 11.76 -12.62 -14.93
C ASP A 125 12.90 -11.78 -15.53
N HIS A 126 13.42 -10.84 -14.74
CA HIS A 126 14.62 -10.07 -15.07
C HIS A 126 15.93 -10.80 -14.72
N GLY A 127 15.85 -11.99 -14.11
CA GLY A 127 17.01 -12.81 -13.79
C GLY A 127 17.80 -12.33 -12.58
N ALA A 128 17.14 -11.62 -11.65
CA ALA A 128 17.77 -11.24 -10.38
C ALA A 128 18.16 -12.47 -9.56
N GLU A 129 19.27 -12.37 -8.81
CA GLU A 129 19.66 -13.39 -7.83
C GLU A 129 19.05 -13.07 -6.45
N LYS A 130 18.93 -11.80 -6.13
CA LYS A 130 18.43 -11.32 -4.84
C LYS A 130 17.50 -10.13 -5.01
N VAL A 131 16.49 -10.05 -4.16
CA VAL A 131 15.64 -8.86 -3.99
C VAL A 131 16.00 -8.13 -2.71
N ALA A 132 15.95 -6.81 -2.72
CA ALA A 132 16.31 -6.01 -1.55
C ALA A 132 15.37 -4.82 -1.35
N LEU A 133 15.16 -4.42 -0.08
CA LEU A 133 14.36 -3.24 0.24
C LEU A 133 14.72 -2.65 1.61
N PRO A 134 14.59 -1.31 1.77
CA PRO A 134 14.48 -0.71 3.09
C PRO A 134 13.03 -0.87 3.58
N THR A 135 12.84 -1.15 4.88
CA THR A 135 11.51 -1.38 5.43
C THR A 135 11.41 -1.02 6.91
N THR A 136 10.23 -0.56 7.33
CA THR A 136 9.87 -0.42 8.73
C THR A 136 9.56 -1.77 9.40
N GLY A 137 9.39 -2.85 8.60
CA GLY A 137 9.23 -4.22 9.11
C GLY A 137 8.40 -5.13 8.19
N ASP A 138 7.11 -4.88 8.04
CA ASP A 138 6.16 -5.82 7.41
C ASP A 138 6.46 -6.16 5.95
N ALA A 139 6.88 -5.18 5.16
CA ALA A 139 7.26 -5.41 3.77
C ALA A 139 8.51 -6.30 3.64
N GLY A 140 9.40 -6.31 4.64
CA GLY A 140 10.55 -7.22 4.69
C GLY A 140 10.12 -8.68 4.86
N GLN A 141 9.14 -8.95 5.73
CA GLN A 141 8.55 -10.28 5.85
C GLN A 141 7.90 -10.72 4.54
N SER A 142 7.12 -9.83 3.92
CA SER A 142 6.49 -10.10 2.62
C SER A 142 7.54 -10.42 1.55
N ALA A 143 8.58 -9.57 1.41
CA ALA A 143 9.66 -9.78 0.45
C ALA A 143 10.34 -11.15 0.63
N ALA A 144 10.66 -11.53 1.87
CA ALA A 144 11.27 -12.83 2.16
C ALA A 144 10.36 -14.00 1.77
N ALA A 145 9.05 -13.92 2.08
CA ALA A 145 8.09 -14.97 1.77
C ALA A 145 7.92 -15.17 0.25
N TYR A 146 7.83 -14.10 -0.52
CA TYR A 146 7.64 -14.20 -1.97
C TYR A 146 8.94 -14.51 -2.71
N ALA A 147 10.10 -13.99 -2.26
CA ALA A 147 11.40 -14.37 -2.78
C ALA A 147 11.66 -15.88 -2.66
N ALA A 148 11.36 -16.46 -1.48
CA ALA A 148 11.46 -17.90 -1.27
C ALA A 148 10.58 -18.72 -2.24
N ARG A 149 9.44 -18.19 -2.69
CA ARG A 149 8.57 -18.85 -3.70
C ARG A 149 9.11 -18.73 -5.12
N ALA A 150 9.99 -17.78 -5.35
CA ALA A 150 10.62 -17.53 -6.65
C ALA A 150 12.03 -18.11 -6.76
N ASP A 151 12.50 -18.83 -5.74
CA ASP A 151 13.89 -19.31 -5.61
C ASP A 151 14.92 -18.16 -5.69
N LEU A 152 14.56 -16.99 -5.13
CA LEU A 152 15.42 -15.82 -5.00
C LEU A 152 15.85 -15.63 -3.54
N ASP A 153 17.04 -15.08 -3.35
CA ASP A 153 17.45 -14.55 -2.04
C ASP A 153 16.75 -13.21 -1.75
N SER A 154 16.68 -12.83 -0.49
CA SER A 154 16.13 -11.54 -0.09
C SER A 154 16.95 -10.87 1.01
N GLU A 155 17.06 -9.54 0.97
CA GLU A 155 17.72 -8.73 1.99
C GLU A 155 16.81 -7.58 2.42
N ALA A 156 16.48 -7.54 3.71
CA ALA A 156 15.69 -6.46 4.29
C ALA A 156 16.59 -5.54 5.15
N PHE A 157 16.65 -4.26 4.82
CA PHE A 157 17.31 -3.24 5.64
C PHE A 157 16.30 -2.66 6.61
N VAL A 158 16.47 -2.92 7.91
CA VAL A 158 15.48 -2.58 8.93
C VAL A 158 16.10 -1.74 10.06
N PRO A 159 15.45 -0.67 10.52
CA PRO A 159 15.94 0.06 11.68
C PRO A 159 15.83 -0.79 12.96
N THR A 160 16.69 -0.53 13.92
CA THR A 160 16.67 -1.21 15.23
C THR A 160 15.32 -1.13 15.94
N ARG A 161 14.55 -0.07 15.68
CA ARG A 161 13.21 0.17 16.24
C ARG A 161 12.10 -0.71 15.68
N SER A 162 12.28 -1.35 14.53
CA SER A 162 11.28 -2.25 13.95
C SER A 162 10.86 -3.33 14.92
N THR A 163 9.59 -3.75 14.86
CA THR A 163 9.03 -4.72 15.79
C THR A 163 9.80 -6.05 15.77
N PHE A 164 9.84 -6.72 16.91
CA PHE A 164 10.49 -8.03 17.00
C PHE A 164 9.81 -9.05 16.07
N VAL A 165 8.47 -8.99 15.96
CA VAL A 165 7.70 -9.91 15.13
C VAL A 165 8.09 -9.79 13.66
N ALA A 166 8.17 -8.58 13.11
CA ALA A 166 8.55 -8.37 11.72
C ALA A 166 9.97 -8.90 11.43
N LYS A 167 10.94 -8.58 12.31
CA LYS A 167 12.31 -9.09 12.20
C LYS A 167 12.39 -10.61 12.29
N ALA A 168 11.70 -11.21 13.26
CA ALA A 168 11.70 -12.65 13.44
C ALA A 168 11.08 -13.36 12.23
N MET A 169 9.97 -12.85 11.70
CA MET A 169 9.26 -13.49 10.59
C MET A 169 10.00 -13.34 9.26
N THR A 170 10.75 -12.27 9.03
CA THR A 170 11.67 -12.17 7.88
C THR A 170 12.65 -13.34 7.86
N ASN A 171 13.33 -13.60 8.99
CA ASN A 171 14.25 -14.74 9.11
C ASN A 171 13.52 -16.09 9.02
N VAL A 172 12.31 -16.22 9.56
CA VAL A 172 11.52 -17.47 9.49
C VAL A 172 11.18 -17.83 8.04
N HIS A 173 10.94 -16.83 7.19
CA HIS A 173 10.73 -17.03 5.74
C HIS A 173 12.03 -17.25 4.96
N GLY A 174 13.20 -17.22 5.64
CA GLY A 174 14.51 -17.49 5.03
C GLY A 174 15.19 -16.26 4.45
N GLY A 175 14.65 -15.06 4.67
CA GLY A 175 15.28 -13.82 4.22
C GLY A 175 16.44 -13.39 5.12
N ASP A 176 17.44 -12.79 4.52
CA ASP A 176 18.51 -12.08 5.20
C ASP A 176 18.02 -10.72 5.70
N MET A 177 18.69 -10.18 6.72
CA MET A 177 18.30 -8.92 7.29
C MET A 177 19.50 -8.14 7.84
N SER A 178 19.67 -6.93 7.34
CA SER A 178 20.60 -5.94 7.87
C SER A 178 19.88 -5.02 8.87
N VAL A 179 20.15 -5.21 10.16
CA VAL A 179 19.59 -4.34 11.21
C VAL A 179 20.46 -3.11 11.33
N VAL A 180 19.91 -1.96 10.94
CA VAL A 180 20.60 -0.67 10.90
C VAL A 180 20.30 0.11 12.18
N GLU A 181 21.34 0.64 12.83
CA GLU A 181 21.16 1.50 13.99
C GLU A 181 20.55 2.84 13.56
N GLY A 182 19.47 3.26 14.20
CA GLY A 182 18.78 4.49 13.91
C GLY A 182 17.31 4.31 13.53
N ARG A 183 16.83 5.13 12.61
CA ARG A 183 15.45 5.20 12.12
C ARG A 183 15.34 4.73 10.67
N TYR A 184 14.16 4.86 10.09
CA TYR A 184 13.92 4.41 8.71
C TYR A 184 14.84 5.07 7.66
N PRO A 185 15.15 6.39 7.71
CA PRO A 185 16.11 6.99 6.78
C PRO A 185 17.50 6.35 6.81
N ASP A 186 17.99 5.94 8.01
CA ASP A 186 19.29 5.26 8.13
C ASP A 186 19.26 3.89 7.42
N ALA A 187 18.12 3.19 7.45
CA ALA A 187 17.93 1.95 6.71
C ALA A 187 17.87 2.18 5.19
N VAL A 188 17.28 3.29 4.74
CA VAL A 188 17.29 3.71 3.33
C VAL A 188 18.72 3.98 2.87
N ASP A 189 19.52 4.74 3.62
CA ASP A 189 20.92 5.03 3.29
C ASP A 189 21.76 3.75 3.17
N ALA A 190 21.57 2.80 4.09
CA ALA A 190 22.26 1.52 4.05
C ALA A 190 21.83 0.67 2.83
N PHE A 191 20.55 0.67 2.48
CA PHE A 191 20.02 0.02 1.29
C PHE A 191 20.60 0.64 0.01
N GLU A 192 20.57 1.97 -0.14
CA GLU A 192 21.12 2.65 -1.31
C GLU A 192 22.64 2.42 -1.46
N GLY A 193 23.35 2.38 -0.34
CA GLY A 193 24.75 1.99 -0.32
C GLY A 193 24.97 0.58 -0.88
N ALA A 194 24.16 -0.39 -0.46
CA ALA A 194 24.22 -1.76 -0.94
C ALA A 194 23.85 -1.87 -2.43
N MET A 195 22.79 -1.17 -2.86
CA MET A 195 22.34 -1.18 -4.27
C MET A 195 23.34 -0.48 -5.23
N SER A 196 24.23 0.35 -4.69
CA SER A 196 25.27 1.05 -5.46
C SER A 196 26.59 0.28 -5.53
N ASP A 197 26.69 -0.86 -4.84
CA ASP A 197 27.89 -1.71 -4.84
C ASP A 197 27.89 -2.60 -6.09
N ASP A 198 29.00 -2.58 -6.83
CA ASP A 198 29.18 -3.40 -8.05
C ASP A 198 29.06 -4.91 -7.76
N ASP A 199 29.37 -5.35 -6.53
CA ASP A 199 29.24 -6.75 -6.11
C ASP A 199 27.75 -7.18 -6.00
N ASN A 200 26.80 -6.24 -5.96
CA ASN A 200 25.37 -6.46 -5.86
C ASN A 200 24.62 -6.07 -7.16
N ALA A 201 25.30 -6.06 -8.29
CA ALA A 201 24.71 -5.68 -9.59
C ALA A 201 23.51 -6.56 -10.00
N ASP A 202 23.42 -7.79 -9.47
CA ASP A 202 22.33 -8.73 -9.72
C ASP A 202 21.17 -8.59 -8.73
N TRP A 203 21.22 -7.60 -7.83
CA TRP A 203 20.13 -7.33 -6.91
C TRP A 203 19.02 -6.53 -7.58
N HIS A 204 17.78 -6.83 -7.21
CA HIS A 204 16.61 -6.11 -7.68
C HIS A 204 15.92 -5.37 -6.53
N SER A 205 15.66 -4.08 -6.74
CA SER A 205 15.00 -3.24 -5.74
C SER A 205 13.52 -3.56 -5.61
N LEU A 206 13.08 -3.78 -4.38
CA LEU A 206 11.67 -3.76 -3.98
C LEU A 206 11.33 -2.50 -3.16
N ALA A 207 12.17 -1.47 -3.16
CA ALA A 207 11.86 -0.22 -2.48
C ALA A 207 10.60 0.43 -3.07
N PRO A 208 9.82 1.17 -2.26
CA PRO A 208 8.61 1.83 -2.74
C PRO A 208 8.92 2.76 -3.92
N PHE A 209 8.15 2.63 -5.00
CA PHE A 209 8.25 3.45 -6.22
C PHE A 209 9.58 3.37 -7.00
N ASP A 210 10.49 2.49 -6.64
CA ASP A 210 11.70 2.24 -7.43
C ASP A 210 11.38 1.54 -8.74
N THR A 211 10.42 0.63 -8.70
CA THR A 211 9.86 -0.04 -9.87
C THR A 211 8.33 0.10 -9.86
N PRO A 212 7.64 -0.01 -10.99
CA PRO A 212 6.18 0.19 -11.04
C PRO A 212 5.39 -0.90 -10.32
N TYR A 213 5.96 -2.06 -10.13
CA TYR A 213 5.21 -3.27 -9.82
C TYR A 213 4.55 -3.28 -8.43
N ARG A 214 5.12 -2.55 -7.45
CA ARG A 214 4.49 -2.50 -6.11
C ARG A 214 3.20 -1.70 -6.11
N HIS A 215 3.15 -0.54 -6.75
CA HIS A 215 1.90 0.24 -6.82
C HIS A 215 0.92 -0.35 -7.84
N GLU A 216 1.41 -1.08 -8.85
CA GLU A 216 0.55 -1.86 -9.74
C GLU A 216 -0.19 -2.99 -8.99
N GLY A 217 0.49 -3.70 -8.09
CA GLY A 217 -0.18 -4.69 -7.24
C GLY A 217 -1.17 -4.06 -6.25
N ALA A 218 -0.85 -2.87 -5.73
CA ALA A 218 -1.73 -2.15 -4.81
C ALA A 218 -3.09 -1.75 -5.43
N LYS A 219 -3.18 -1.59 -6.75
CA LYS A 219 -4.45 -1.34 -7.47
C LYS A 219 -5.53 -2.36 -7.13
N THR A 220 -5.13 -3.62 -6.95
CA THR A 220 -6.08 -4.73 -6.75
C THR A 220 -6.91 -4.58 -5.47
N LEU A 221 -6.48 -3.77 -4.50
CA LEU A 221 -7.27 -3.45 -3.32
C LEU A 221 -8.59 -2.77 -3.71
N LEU A 222 -8.52 -1.71 -4.51
CA LEU A 222 -9.73 -0.98 -4.92
C LEU A 222 -10.56 -1.79 -5.92
N PHE A 223 -9.94 -2.58 -6.80
CA PHE A 223 -10.68 -3.51 -7.67
C PHE A 223 -11.58 -4.44 -6.84
N GLU A 224 -11.04 -5.01 -5.76
CA GLU A 224 -11.82 -5.87 -4.86
C GLU A 224 -12.90 -5.11 -4.10
N VAL A 225 -12.62 -3.89 -3.61
CA VAL A 225 -13.62 -3.06 -2.92
C VAL A 225 -14.82 -2.81 -3.83
N LEU A 226 -14.58 -2.37 -5.06
CA LEU A 226 -15.64 -2.09 -6.04
C LEU A 226 -16.49 -3.34 -6.33
N GLU A 227 -15.85 -4.50 -6.52
CA GLU A 227 -16.57 -5.74 -6.75
C GLU A 227 -17.35 -6.20 -5.52
N GLN A 228 -16.76 -6.11 -4.31
CA GLN A 228 -17.39 -6.49 -3.05
C GLN A 228 -18.58 -5.59 -2.69
N LEU A 229 -18.61 -4.36 -3.20
CA LEU A 229 -19.74 -3.43 -3.12
C LEU A 229 -20.70 -3.56 -4.32
N ASP A 230 -20.65 -4.67 -5.06
CA ASP A 230 -21.48 -4.91 -6.25
C ASP A 230 -21.34 -3.78 -7.30
N TRP A 231 -20.11 -3.29 -7.47
CA TRP A 231 -19.72 -2.20 -8.37
C TRP A 231 -20.30 -0.82 -8.01
N ALA A 232 -20.85 -0.67 -6.81
CA ALA A 232 -21.13 0.63 -6.26
C ALA A 232 -19.80 1.27 -5.84
N VAL A 233 -19.55 2.50 -6.31
CA VAL A 233 -18.36 3.26 -5.90
C VAL A 233 -18.62 3.82 -4.50
N PRO A 234 -17.75 3.56 -3.50
CA PRO A 234 -17.90 4.20 -2.19
C PRO A 234 -17.62 5.70 -2.30
N ASP A 235 -18.23 6.50 -1.42
CA ASP A 235 -18.02 7.94 -1.41
C ASP A 235 -16.61 8.32 -0.96
N ALA A 236 -16.03 7.54 -0.04
CA ALA A 236 -14.68 7.78 0.49
C ALA A 236 -13.91 6.49 0.74
N VAL A 237 -12.59 6.52 0.46
CA VAL A 237 -11.62 5.50 0.89
C VAL A 237 -10.51 6.16 1.67
N VAL A 238 -10.28 5.73 2.92
CA VAL A 238 -9.28 6.31 3.82
C VAL A 238 -8.07 5.38 3.93
N HIS A 239 -6.91 5.87 3.50
CA HIS A 239 -5.66 5.12 3.48
C HIS A 239 -4.70 5.58 4.57
N PRO A 240 -4.39 4.75 5.60
CA PRO A 240 -3.19 4.94 6.40
C PRO A 240 -1.96 4.96 5.50
N THR A 241 -1.19 6.05 5.52
CA THR A 241 -0.23 6.33 4.46
C THR A 241 1.19 6.55 4.99
N GLY A 242 2.11 5.63 4.63
CA GLY A 242 3.55 5.86 4.73
C GLY A 242 4.10 6.41 3.42
N HIS A 243 4.55 5.53 2.51
CA HIS A 243 5.09 5.93 1.20
C HIS A 243 4.05 6.33 0.14
N GLY A 244 2.77 6.08 0.35
CA GLY A 244 1.71 6.39 -0.62
C GLY A 244 1.28 5.22 -1.53
N LEU A 245 1.87 4.01 -1.41
CA LEU A 245 1.57 2.89 -2.32
C LEU A 245 0.08 2.55 -2.41
N GLY A 246 -0.64 2.57 -1.28
CA GLY A 246 -2.06 2.22 -1.24
C GLY A 246 -2.94 3.26 -1.93
N VAL A 247 -2.78 4.55 -1.58
CA VAL A 247 -3.59 5.63 -2.16
C VAL A 247 -3.28 5.83 -3.64
N VAL A 248 -1.99 5.80 -4.04
CA VAL A 248 -1.58 5.87 -5.45
C VAL A 248 -2.10 4.67 -6.24
N GLY A 249 -2.01 3.46 -5.68
CA GLY A 249 -2.60 2.26 -6.30
C GLY A 249 -4.10 2.41 -6.50
N SER A 250 -4.84 2.95 -5.52
CA SER A 250 -6.28 3.18 -5.64
C SER A 250 -6.60 4.26 -6.69
N HIS A 251 -5.80 5.31 -6.80
CA HIS A 251 -5.94 6.33 -7.85
C HIS A 251 -5.78 5.70 -9.24
N LEU A 252 -4.68 4.97 -9.47
CA LEU A 252 -4.45 4.27 -10.73
C LEU A 252 -5.53 3.21 -11.05
N ALA A 253 -6.08 2.58 -10.01
CA ALA A 253 -7.18 1.65 -10.16
C ALA A 253 -8.45 2.35 -10.64
N THR A 254 -8.76 3.52 -10.09
CA THR A 254 -9.91 4.33 -10.50
C THR A 254 -9.83 4.68 -11.98
N ASP A 255 -8.71 5.25 -12.42
CA ASP A 255 -8.46 5.59 -13.81
C ASP A 255 -8.67 4.39 -14.74
N GLN A 256 -8.02 3.29 -14.41
CA GLN A 256 -8.10 2.06 -15.22
C GLN A 256 -9.51 1.46 -15.27
N MET A 257 -10.26 1.51 -14.16
CA MET A 257 -11.64 1.01 -14.13
C MET A 257 -12.61 1.90 -14.90
N GLN A 258 -12.39 3.22 -14.90
CA GLN A 258 -13.14 4.17 -15.71
C GLN A 258 -12.83 3.99 -17.22
N GLU A 259 -11.56 3.88 -17.59
CA GLU A 259 -11.13 3.61 -18.96
C GLU A 259 -11.70 2.29 -19.50
N ALA A 260 -11.77 1.26 -18.66
CA ALA A 260 -12.38 -0.03 -19.00
C ALA A 260 -13.93 0.01 -19.01
N GLY A 261 -14.54 1.14 -18.63
CA GLY A 261 -16.00 1.29 -18.54
C GLY A 261 -16.65 0.43 -17.46
N LEU A 262 -15.90 0.07 -16.43
CA LEU A 262 -16.39 -0.74 -15.30
C LEU A 262 -17.07 0.11 -14.24
N VAL A 263 -16.65 1.37 -14.06
CA VAL A 263 -17.29 2.37 -13.20
C VAL A 263 -17.32 3.72 -13.91
N ASP A 264 -18.25 4.58 -13.52
CA ASP A 264 -18.40 5.93 -14.09
C ASP A 264 -17.82 7.01 -13.16
N ASP A 265 -17.75 6.73 -11.86
CA ASP A 265 -17.36 7.66 -10.81
C ASP A 265 -16.06 7.21 -10.11
N ALA A 266 -15.47 8.10 -9.33
CA ALA A 266 -14.30 7.87 -8.49
C ALA A 266 -14.64 8.05 -7.00
N PRO A 267 -14.11 7.24 -6.07
CA PRO A 267 -14.20 7.55 -4.64
C PRO A 267 -13.30 8.75 -4.31
N ALA A 268 -13.66 9.56 -3.33
CA ALA A 268 -12.72 10.49 -2.71
C ALA A 268 -11.64 9.69 -1.98
N LEU A 269 -10.37 9.87 -2.35
CA LEU A 269 -9.23 9.19 -1.73
C LEU A 269 -8.61 10.07 -0.64
N HIS A 270 -8.65 9.60 0.60
CA HIS A 270 -8.11 10.31 1.74
C HIS A 270 -6.81 9.67 2.21
N VAL A 271 -5.84 10.53 2.51
CA VAL A 271 -4.59 10.15 3.18
C VAL A 271 -4.73 10.36 4.68
N ALA A 272 -4.33 9.37 5.47
CA ALA A 272 -4.26 9.46 6.92
C ALA A 272 -2.82 9.22 7.40
N GLN A 273 -2.25 10.15 8.17
CA GLN A 273 -0.91 10.05 8.73
C GLN A 273 -0.90 10.35 10.23
N PRO A 274 0.04 9.78 11.02
CA PRO A 274 0.24 10.21 12.40
C PRO A 274 0.69 11.67 12.44
N GLU A 275 0.10 12.52 13.30
CA GLU A 275 0.39 13.97 13.40
C GLU A 275 1.89 14.29 13.54
N HIS A 276 2.65 13.41 14.20
CA HIS A 276 4.07 13.62 14.45
C HIS A 276 4.98 12.99 13.38
N CYS A 277 4.41 12.53 12.24
CA CYS A 277 5.10 12.14 11.02
C CYS A 277 4.11 12.24 9.83
N ALA A 278 3.78 13.45 9.41
CA ALA A 278 2.70 13.74 8.49
C ALA A 278 3.12 14.65 7.31
N PRO A 279 4.16 14.26 6.53
CA PRO A 279 4.68 15.10 5.45
C PRO A 279 3.66 15.36 4.32
N VAL A 280 2.77 14.39 4.01
CA VAL A 280 1.73 14.58 2.99
C VAL A 280 0.66 15.55 3.49
N VAL A 281 0.23 15.43 4.74
CA VAL A 281 -0.74 16.38 5.36
C VAL A 281 -0.17 17.79 5.36
N ALA A 282 1.09 17.96 5.76
CA ALA A 282 1.72 19.28 5.80
C ALA A 282 1.81 19.94 4.41
N ALA A 283 2.12 19.15 3.38
CA ALA A 283 2.19 19.64 2.01
C ALA A 283 0.78 19.98 1.44
N ASP A 284 -0.22 19.17 1.77
CA ASP A 284 -1.61 19.42 1.37
C ASP A 284 -2.15 20.71 2.00
N ASP A 285 -1.95 20.89 3.31
CA ASP A 285 -2.32 22.11 4.06
C ASP A 285 -1.61 23.38 3.51
N ALA A 286 -0.36 23.23 3.07
CA ALA A 286 0.41 24.32 2.48
C ALA A 286 0.03 24.61 1.01
N GLY A 287 -0.64 23.68 0.33
CA GLY A 287 -0.93 23.72 -1.10
C GLY A 287 0.32 23.48 -1.96
N ASP A 288 1.31 22.77 -1.43
CA ASP A 288 2.55 22.42 -2.11
C ASP A 288 2.37 21.17 -2.98
N ASP A 289 3.06 21.10 -4.12
CA ASP A 289 2.98 19.95 -5.04
C ASP A 289 3.90 18.79 -4.63
N ASN A 290 4.79 18.99 -3.66
CA ASN A 290 5.74 18.01 -3.17
C ASN A 290 5.81 18.03 -1.65
N THR A 291 6.13 16.88 -1.07
CA THR A 291 6.38 16.77 0.36
C THR A 291 7.80 17.24 0.71
N GLU A 292 7.94 17.85 1.89
CA GLU A 292 9.24 18.12 2.51
C GLU A 292 9.57 17.03 3.53
N VAL A 293 10.87 16.78 3.74
CA VAL A 293 11.32 15.79 4.73
C VAL A 293 10.88 16.20 6.14
N TRP A 294 10.20 15.29 6.86
CA TRP A 294 9.80 15.52 8.25
C TRP A 294 10.99 15.32 9.20
N GLU A 295 11.58 16.40 9.66
CA GLU A 295 12.87 16.37 10.39
C GLU A 295 12.85 15.58 11.71
N ARG A 296 11.72 15.48 12.41
CA ARG A 296 11.64 14.90 13.75
C ARG A 296 10.43 13.99 13.89
N PRO A 297 10.42 12.82 13.24
CA PRO A 297 9.33 11.88 13.40
C PRO A 297 9.30 11.35 14.84
N ASP A 298 8.10 11.37 15.45
CA ASP A 298 7.91 10.89 16.83
C ASP A 298 6.50 10.28 16.98
N THR A 299 6.29 9.10 16.41
CA THR A 299 5.03 8.35 16.50
C THR A 299 5.24 6.97 17.08
N LEU A 300 4.22 6.45 17.75
CA LEU A 300 4.15 5.06 18.21
C LEU A 300 3.77 4.10 17.09
N ILE A 301 3.21 4.63 15.98
CA ILE A 301 2.77 3.86 14.81
C ILE A 301 3.95 3.68 13.86
N GLY A 302 4.88 2.80 14.25
CA GLY A 302 6.18 2.64 13.57
C GLY A 302 6.10 2.26 12.09
N ALA A 303 5.03 1.61 11.65
CA ALA A 303 4.81 1.29 10.24
C ALA A 303 4.62 2.54 9.36
N LEU A 304 4.14 3.65 9.95
CA LEU A 304 3.92 4.93 9.28
C LEU A 304 5.00 5.98 9.63
N GLU A 305 6.07 5.62 10.35
CA GLU A 305 7.20 6.51 10.58
C GLU A 305 8.05 6.63 9.29
N VAL A 306 7.48 7.30 8.30
CA VAL A 306 8.09 7.54 6.98
C VAL A 306 8.22 9.04 6.75
N PRO A 307 9.34 9.64 7.16
CA PRO A 307 9.52 11.09 7.11
C PRO A 307 9.74 11.66 5.71
N ASP A 308 10.12 10.80 4.76
CA ASP A 308 10.33 11.13 3.35
C ASP A 308 9.59 10.10 2.46
N PRO A 309 8.32 10.32 2.15
CA PRO A 309 7.53 9.37 1.38
C PRO A 309 7.93 9.38 -0.10
N ALA A 310 8.40 8.25 -0.61
CA ALA A 310 8.85 8.10 -2.00
C ALA A 310 7.75 8.38 -3.07
N GLY A 311 6.49 8.30 -2.69
CA GLY A 311 5.34 8.63 -3.54
C GLY A 311 4.55 9.82 -3.02
N GLY A 312 5.17 10.75 -2.28
CA GLY A 312 4.49 11.89 -1.64
C GLY A 312 3.74 12.77 -2.64
N ALA A 313 4.39 13.18 -3.73
CA ALA A 313 3.75 13.98 -4.79
C ALA A 313 2.57 13.24 -5.43
N LEU A 314 2.75 11.95 -5.76
CA LEU A 314 1.68 11.14 -6.35
C LEU A 314 0.50 10.91 -5.38
N ALA A 315 0.77 10.89 -4.07
CA ALA A 315 -0.29 10.81 -3.07
C ALA A 315 -1.07 12.13 -2.96
N LEU A 316 -0.40 13.28 -3.10
CA LEU A 316 -1.04 14.60 -3.19
C LEU A 316 -1.92 14.71 -4.45
N ASP A 317 -1.40 14.27 -5.60
CA ASP A 317 -2.19 14.21 -6.84
C ASP A 317 -3.45 13.34 -6.65
N ALA A 318 -3.30 12.13 -6.08
CA ALA A 318 -4.42 11.23 -5.83
C ALA A 318 -5.51 11.86 -4.95
N VAL A 319 -5.11 12.56 -3.89
CA VAL A 319 -6.04 13.29 -3.00
C VAL A 319 -6.77 14.39 -3.75
N ARG A 320 -6.05 15.22 -4.48
CA ARG A 320 -6.59 16.41 -5.16
C ARG A 320 -7.48 16.06 -6.35
N ASP A 321 -7.04 15.11 -7.17
CA ASP A 321 -7.77 14.69 -8.38
C ASP A 321 -9.11 14.03 -8.03
N THR A 322 -9.19 13.38 -6.87
CA THR A 322 -10.41 12.70 -6.40
C THR A 322 -11.25 13.55 -5.43
N GLY A 323 -10.81 14.76 -5.11
CA GLY A 323 -11.50 15.63 -4.14
C GLY A 323 -11.43 15.13 -2.70
N GLY A 324 -10.41 14.33 -2.37
CA GLY A 324 -10.13 13.88 -1.03
C GLY A 324 -9.39 14.90 -0.16
N TRP A 325 -8.89 14.45 0.99
CA TRP A 325 -8.16 15.25 1.97
C TRP A 325 -7.02 14.45 2.57
N ALA A 326 -5.93 15.12 2.93
CA ALA A 326 -4.91 14.54 3.77
C ALA A 326 -5.13 14.97 5.24
N VAL A 327 -5.22 14.00 6.16
CA VAL A 327 -5.64 14.23 7.55
C VAL A 327 -4.63 13.63 8.52
N GLY A 328 -4.21 14.44 9.50
CA GLY A 328 -3.39 14.00 10.63
C GLY A 328 -4.25 13.38 11.73
N ALA A 329 -3.74 12.33 12.39
CA ALA A 329 -4.37 11.74 13.57
C ALA A 329 -3.36 11.59 14.71
N SER A 330 -3.78 11.89 15.95
CA SER A 330 -2.92 11.63 17.10
C SER A 330 -2.74 10.13 17.33
N ASP A 331 -1.58 9.72 17.88
CA ASP A 331 -1.34 8.32 18.25
C ASP A 331 -2.39 7.78 19.22
N ASP A 332 -2.84 8.59 20.19
CA ASP A 332 -3.83 8.16 21.17
C ASP A 332 -5.21 7.96 20.54
N ASP A 333 -5.66 8.83 19.61
CA ASP A 333 -6.92 8.68 18.89
C ASP A 333 -6.87 7.48 17.90
N ALA A 334 -5.74 7.27 17.24
CA ALA A 334 -5.52 6.12 16.38
C ALA A 334 -5.63 4.80 17.17
N LEU A 335 -4.97 4.71 18.32
CA LEU A 335 -5.04 3.53 19.17
C LEU A 335 -6.44 3.30 19.75
N GLU A 336 -7.17 4.36 20.10
CA GLU A 336 -8.56 4.28 20.57
C GLU A 336 -9.49 3.77 19.45
N ALA A 337 -9.35 4.31 18.24
CA ALA A 337 -10.15 3.89 17.10
C ALA A 337 -9.87 2.41 16.74
N ALA A 338 -8.60 1.98 16.79
CA ALA A 338 -8.25 0.58 16.61
C ALA A 338 -8.92 -0.33 17.64
N VAL A 339 -8.87 0.06 18.94
CA VAL A 339 -9.52 -0.71 20.02
C VAL A 339 -11.02 -0.80 19.80
N GLN A 340 -11.67 0.27 19.34
CA GLN A 340 -13.10 0.27 19.06
C GLN A 340 -13.45 -0.68 17.91
N LEU A 341 -12.73 -0.65 16.79
CA LEU A 341 -12.94 -1.60 15.68
C LEU A 341 -12.74 -3.05 16.14
N ASN A 342 -11.74 -3.29 17.01
CA ASN A 342 -11.55 -4.61 17.62
C ASN A 342 -12.74 -5.03 18.49
N ALA A 343 -13.41 -4.10 19.17
CA ALA A 343 -14.63 -4.38 19.95
C ALA A 343 -15.83 -4.78 19.06
N GLU A 344 -15.83 -4.35 17.79
CA GLU A 344 -16.80 -4.81 16.77
C GLU A 344 -16.40 -6.16 16.13
N GLY A 345 -15.30 -6.78 16.57
CA GLY A 345 -14.82 -8.06 16.05
C GLY A 345 -13.93 -7.95 14.80
N ILE A 346 -13.43 -6.76 14.49
CA ILE A 346 -12.54 -6.50 13.37
C ILE A 346 -11.10 -6.45 13.91
N GLU A 347 -10.21 -7.31 13.44
CA GLU A 347 -8.80 -7.34 13.88
C GLU A 347 -8.02 -6.13 13.33
N ALA A 348 -8.39 -4.93 13.81
CA ALA A 348 -7.75 -3.70 13.41
C ALA A 348 -6.37 -3.53 14.07
N SER A 349 -5.40 -3.11 13.28
CA SER A 349 -4.05 -2.74 13.73
C SER A 349 -4.01 -1.31 14.26
N ALA A 350 -2.94 -0.95 14.98
CA ALA A 350 -2.67 0.43 15.34
C ALA A 350 -2.52 1.32 14.08
N THR A 351 -1.89 0.78 13.04
CA THR A 351 -1.78 1.43 11.72
C THR A 351 -3.14 1.66 11.08
N GLY A 352 -4.05 0.67 11.10
CA GLY A 352 -5.44 0.82 10.61
C GLY A 352 -6.23 1.84 11.43
N GLY A 353 -5.93 1.94 12.71
CA GLY A 353 -6.52 2.95 13.61
C GLY A 353 -6.25 4.39 13.21
N VAL A 354 -5.12 4.69 12.53
CA VAL A 354 -4.83 6.04 11.99
C VAL A 354 -5.88 6.43 10.96
N GLY A 355 -6.24 5.52 10.04
CA GLY A 355 -7.32 5.76 9.08
C GLY A 355 -8.68 5.94 9.73
N ALA A 356 -8.99 5.16 10.76
CA ALA A 356 -10.25 5.28 11.50
C ALA A 356 -10.33 6.60 12.28
N ALA A 357 -9.23 7.04 12.93
CA ALA A 357 -9.18 8.33 13.60
C ALA A 357 -9.30 9.49 12.61
N ALA A 358 -8.62 9.41 11.44
CA ALA A 358 -8.76 10.42 10.39
C ALA A 358 -10.21 10.50 9.86
N ALA A 359 -10.92 9.37 9.77
CA ALA A 359 -12.34 9.37 9.39
C ALA A 359 -13.23 10.13 10.40
N ARG A 360 -12.88 10.14 11.70
CA ARG A 360 -13.57 10.96 12.71
C ARG A 360 -13.38 12.44 12.45
N GLU A 361 -12.15 12.85 12.15
CA GLU A 361 -11.84 14.25 11.82
C GLU A 361 -12.57 14.67 10.53
N LEU A 362 -12.54 13.84 9.47
CA LEU A 362 -13.28 14.09 8.24
C LEU A 362 -14.79 14.26 8.48
N ALA A 363 -15.39 13.45 9.34
CA ALA A 363 -16.80 13.57 9.70
C ALA A 363 -17.07 14.83 10.55
N ALA A 364 -16.19 15.15 11.49
CA ALA A 364 -16.30 16.33 12.34
C ALA A 364 -16.20 17.63 11.54
N ASP A 365 -15.37 17.67 10.51
CA ASP A 365 -15.18 18.79 9.62
C ASP A 365 -16.25 18.87 8.51
N GLY A 366 -17.16 17.88 8.44
CA GLY A 366 -18.26 17.84 7.49
C GLY A 366 -17.86 17.42 6.07
N HIS A 367 -16.74 16.72 5.92
CA HIS A 367 -16.28 16.13 4.67
C HIS A 367 -16.93 14.78 4.37
N LEU A 368 -17.61 14.18 5.34
CA LEU A 368 -18.41 12.97 5.16
C LEU A 368 -19.88 13.27 5.42
N GLY A 369 -20.76 12.85 4.50
CA GLY A 369 -22.20 13.05 4.56
C GLY A 369 -22.94 11.89 5.26
N SER A 370 -24.18 12.14 5.68
CA SER A 370 -24.99 11.16 6.42
C SER A 370 -25.37 9.90 5.62
N ASP A 371 -25.32 9.96 4.31
CA ASP A 371 -25.69 8.88 3.42
C ASP A 371 -24.44 8.16 2.82
N ASP A 372 -23.22 8.69 3.12
CA ASP A 372 -21.97 8.22 2.53
C ASP A 372 -21.60 6.79 2.94
N THR A 373 -21.01 6.08 2.00
CA THR A 373 -20.33 4.81 2.20
C THR A 373 -18.83 5.06 2.30
N VAL A 374 -18.25 4.76 3.45
CA VAL A 374 -16.83 4.98 3.74
C VAL A 374 -16.11 3.65 3.85
N VAL A 375 -14.96 3.51 3.18
CA VAL A 375 -14.07 2.34 3.29
C VAL A 375 -12.80 2.75 4.03
N LEU A 376 -12.54 2.09 5.15
CA LEU A 376 -11.29 2.21 5.92
C LEU A 376 -10.35 1.08 5.52
N VAL A 377 -9.11 1.38 5.22
CA VAL A 377 -8.10 0.35 4.94
C VAL A 377 -7.39 -0.04 6.25
N ASN A 378 -7.47 -1.32 6.63
CA ASN A 378 -6.65 -1.90 7.69
C ASN A 378 -5.43 -2.60 7.04
N PRO A 379 -4.25 -1.95 6.94
CA PRO A 379 -3.18 -2.41 6.05
C PRO A 379 -2.36 -3.57 6.60
N VAL A 380 -2.50 -3.89 7.88
CA VAL A 380 -1.72 -4.93 8.55
C VAL A 380 -2.54 -5.63 9.63
N ALA A 381 -2.26 -6.91 9.88
CA ALA A 381 -2.92 -7.67 10.94
C ALA A 381 -2.66 -7.05 12.32
N GLY A 382 -3.69 -6.86 13.15
CA GLY A 382 -3.59 -6.28 14.49
C GLY A 382 -2.66 -7.07 15.42
N THR A 383 -2.55 -8.40 15.21
CA THR A 383 -1.61 -9.27 15.94
C THR A 383 -0.14 -8.92 15.73
N LYS A 384 0.23 -8.22 14.67
CA LYS A 384 1.60 -7.75 14.42
C LYS A 384 1.96 -6.51 15.25
N GLU A 385 0.95 -5.74 15.68
CA GLU A 385 1.08 -4.51 16.44
C GLU A 385 0.47 -4.62 17.86
N ASN A 386 0.27 -5.86 18.33
CA ASN A 386 -0.39 -6.13 19.61
C ASN A 386 0.31 -5.50 20.82
N ASP A 387 1.62 -5.30 20.79
CA ASP A 387 2.38 -4.69 21.88
C ASP A 387 2.01 -3.21 22.07
N VAL A 388 1.79 -2.49 20.97
CA VAL A 388 1.38 -1.08 20.98
C VAL A 388 -0.05 -0.96 21.51
N LEU A 389 -0.98 -1.75 20.97
CA LEU A 389 -2.38 -1.80 21.41
C LEU A 389 -2.50 -2.18 22.90
N ARG A 390 -1.78 -3.23 23.32
CA ARG A 390 -1.73 -3.64 24.72
C ARG A 390 -1.19 -2.55 25.63
N SER A 391 -0.11 -1.88 25.23
CA SER A 391 0.48 -0.79 26.01
C SER A 391 -0.50 0.36 26.20
N HIS A 392 -1.30 0.67 25.19
CA HIS A 392 -2.37 1.66 25.27
C HIS A 392 -3.44 1.27 26.31
N LEU A 393 -3.95 0.03 26.23
CA LEU A 393 -4.94 -0.48 27.20
C LEU A 393 -4.40 -0.47 28.64
N MET A 394 -3.14 -0.89 28.86
CA MET A 394 -2.51 -0.86 30.19
C MET A 394 -2.40 0.56 30.75
N ARG A 395 -2.13 1.58 29.91
CA ARG A 395 -2.14 2.99 30.35
C ARG A 395 -3.51 3.45 30.79
N LYS A 396 -4.59 2.90 30.24
CA LYS A 396 -5.98 3.17 30.62
C LYS A 396 -6.47 2.36 31.82
N GLY A 397 -5.67 1.43 32.33
CA GLY A 397 -5.98 0.62 33.50
C GLY A 397 -6.91 -0.56 33.20
N VAL A 398 -6.90 -1.03 31.96
CA VAL A 398 -7.62 -2.23 31.50
C VAL A 398 -6.67 -3.42 31.41
#